data_852b6b8c89a1f9a42b5d6561a915107f
#
_entry.id   852b6b8c89a1f9a42b5d6561a915107f
#
_cell.length_a   1.000
_cell.length_b   1.000
_cell.length_c   1.000
_cell.angle_alpha   90.00
_cell.angle_beta   90.00
_cell.angle_gamma   90.00
#
_symmetry.space_group_name_H-M   'P 1'
#
loop_
_entity.id
_entity.type
_entity.pdbx_description
1 polymer ?
#
loop_
_entity_poly.entity_id
_entity_poly.type
_entity_poly.pdbx_seq_one_letter_code
_entity_poly.pdbx_strand_id
1 'polypeptide(L)'
;MIAIVTDSTSDIPDQLAEQFQISIVPNVIVIDGQSVLDGKDISREEYYNRLPTMKVSPTTATSSSGMYQEMYEKLFEKGAETILSIHAPRVLSGIFGAASAAAQAFGDRVRVIDSGQITLGMGYQVLAVAQLALQGASLDTILALLESVRQRARVIAMLDTLEYVQRSGRVSWARARIGTLLHLKPFVEVRDGQVLSLGETRTRRRGIEHLRELLYRLGPLERLAILHTNAEDDARQFLSSLTMDVPPDPLVVNITTVIGTHTGPNGLGFATVIRA
;
A
#
# COMPACT_ATOMS: atom_id res chain seq x y z
N MET A 1 6.63 17.47 -19.65
CA MET A 1 5.58 16.86 -18.78
C MET A 1 6.24 15.89 -17.80
N ILE A 2 5.83 15.91 -16.51
CA ILE A 2 6.28 14.95 -15.49
C ILE A 2 5.26 13.82 -15.41
N ALA A 3 5.67 12.58 -15.67
CA ALA A 3 4.82 11.40 -15.54
C ALA A 3 5.03 10.72 -14.17
N ILE A 4 3.96 10.13 -13.65
CA ILE A 4 3.98 9.47 -12.34
C ILE A 4 3.76 7.97 -12.52
N VAL A 5 4.68 7.18 -11.96
CA VAL A 5 4.64 5.71 -11.97
C VAL A 5 4.62 5.21 -10.52
N THR A 6 3.86 4.17 -10.29
CA THR A 6 3.84 3.42 -9.03
C THR A 6 3.64 1.94 -9.31
N ASP A 7 3.45 1.14 -8.29
CA ASP A 7 3.12 -0.28 -8.41
C ASP A 7 1.79 -0.62 -7.72
N SER A 8 1.28 -1.83 -7.94
CA SER A 8 -0.04 -2.22 -7.43
C SER A 8 -0.16 -2.20 -5.90
N THR A 9 0.97 -2.18 -5.15
CA THR A 9 0.91 -2.05 -3.69
C THR A 9 0.58 -0.64 -3.20
N SER A 10 0.36 0.33 -4.11
CA SER A 10 -0.16 1.67 -3.78
C SER A 10 -1.66 1.67 -3.43
N ASP A 11 -2.37 0.64 -3.85
CA ASP A 11 -3.82 0.47 -3.64
C ASP A 11 -4.70 1.64 -4.15
N ILE A 12 -4.17 2.42 -5.08
CA ILE A 12 -4.92 3.52 -5.70
C ILE A 12 -6.07 2.92 -6.52
N PRO A 13 -7.33 3.33 -6.29
CA PRO A 13 -8.46 2.91 -7.12
C PRO A 13 -8.24 3.29 -8.60
N ASP A 14 -8.65 2.39 -9.52
CA ASP A 14 -8.44 2.57 -10.97
C ASP A 14 -8.99 3.90 -11.48
N GLN A 15 -10.16 4.32 -11.00
CA GLN A 15 -10.77 5.62 -11.37
C GLN A 15 -9.86 6.81 -11.02
N LEU A 16 -9.18 6.76 -9.86
CA LEU A 16 -8.25 7.82 -9.47
C LEU A 16 -6.93 7.72 -10.24
N ALA A 17 -6.47 6.50 -10.56
CA ALA A 17 -5.29 6.30 -11.39
C ALA A 17 -5.51 6.87 -12.80
N GLU A 18 -6.66 6.61 -13.41
CA GLU A 18 -7.05 7.17 -14.70
C GLU A 18 -7.19 8.70 -14.63
N GLN A 19 -7.94 9.21 -13.66
CA GLN A 19 -8.18 10.64 -13.47
C GLN A 19 -6.87 11.44 -13.36
N PHE A 20 -5.89 10.91 -12.64
CA PHE A 20 -4.61 11.58 -12.40
C PHE A 20 -3.48 11.07 -13.29
N GLN A 21 -3.80 10.27 -14.33
CA GLN A 21 -2.84 9.75 -15.32
C GLN A 21 -1.65 9.01 -14.66
N ILE A 22 -1.93 8.26 -13.59
CA ILE A 22 -0.93 7.49 -12.87
C ILE A 22 -0.74 6.13 -13.56
N SER A 23 0.49 5.79 -13.87
CA SER A 23 0.83 4.48 -14.43
C SER A 23 1.16 3.49 -13.31
N ILE A 24 0.40 2.39 -13.24
CA ILE A 24 0.58 1.35 -12.23
C ILE A 24 1.19 0.10 -12.85
N VAL A 25 2.36 -0.32 -12.35
CA VAL A 25 2.99 -1.58 -12.71
C VAL A 25 2.45 -2.68 -11.78
N PRO A 26 1.76 -3.72 -12.33
CA PRO A 26 1.20 -4.78 -11.50
C PRO A 26 2.31 -5.64 -10.92
N ASN A 27 2.22 -5.99 -9.65
CA ASN A 27 3.11 -7.00 -9.04
C ASN A 27 2.62 -8.43 -9.34
N VAL A 28 3.43 -9.40 -8.96
CA VAL A 28 3.19 -10.83 -9.25
C VAL A 28 2.90 -11.59 -7.98
N ILE A 29 1.89 -12.46 -8.03
CA ILE A 29 1.63 -13.49 -7.02
C ILE A 29 1.90 -14.83 -7.67
N VAL A 30 2.50 -15.74 -6.94
CA VAL A 30 2.69 -17.13 -7.39
C VAL A 30 1.71 -18.03 -6.66
N ILE A 31 0.76 -18.60 -7.39
CA ILE A 31 -0.28 -19.52 -6.90
C ILE A 31 -0.06 -20.86 -7.59
N ASP A 32 0.17 -21.92 -6.81
CA ASP A 32 0.41 -23.28 -7.33
C ASP A 32 1.51 -23.33 -8.40
N GLY A 33 2.55 -22.52 -8.23
CA GLY A 33 3.70 -22.41 -9.15
C GLY A 33 3.43 -21.57 -10.41
N GLN A 34 2.25 -20.99 -10.56
CA GLN A 34 1.90 -20.11 -11.69
C GLN A 34 1.98 -18.63 -11.28
N SER A 35 2.59 -17.83 -12.14
CA SER A 35 2.65 -16.38 -11.97
C SER A 35 1.34 -15.73 -12.40
N VAL A 36 0.75 -14.94 -11.51
CA VAL A 36 -0.54 -14.25 -11.66
C VAL A 36 -0.31 -12.76 -11.38
N LEU A 37 -0.75 -11.89 -12.29
CA LEU A 37 -0.64 -10.45 -12.13
C LEU A 37 -1.73 -9.92 -11.19
N ASP A 38 -1.31 -9.23 -10.15
CA ASP A 38 -2.19 -8.61 -9.16
C ASP A 38 -3.15 -7.60 -9.81
N GLY A 39 -4.45 -7.81 -9.55
CA GLY A 39 -5.52 -6.95 -10.06
C GLY A 39 -5.83 -7.08 -11.56
N LYS A 40 -5.11 -7.95 -12.30
CA LYS A 40 -5.35 -8.23 -13.71
C LYS A 40 -5.84 -9.65 -13.97
N ASP A 41 -5.10 -10.64 -13.51
CA ASP A 41 -5.41 -12.05 -13.77
C ASP A 41 -6.30 -12.66 -12.68
N ILE A 42 -6.36 -12.04 -11.52
CA ILE A 42 -7.23 -12.44 -10.40
C ILE A 42 -7.76 -11.20 -9.69
N SER A 43 -9.05 -11.20 -9.38
CA SER A 43 -9.64 -10.14 -8.55
C SER A 43 -9.23 -10.29 -7.08
N ARG A 44 -9.23 -9.17 -6.34
CA ARG A 44 -8.92 -9.18 -4.90
C ARG A 44 -9.91 -10.06 -4.13
N GLU A 45 -11.19 -9.96 -4.44
CA GLU A 45 -12.25 -10.76 -3.81
C GLU A 45 -12.04 -12.25 -4.06
N GLU A 46 -11.84 -12.68 -5.31
CA GLU A 46 -11.56 -14.07 -5.66
C GLU A 46 -10.34 -14.62 -4.91
N TYR A 47 -9.25 -13.84 -4.90
CA TYR A 47 -8.04 -14.24 -4.22
C TYR A 47 -8.26 -14.48 -2.72
N TYR A 48 -8.88 -13.51 -2.03
CA TYR A 48 -9.11 -13.64 -0.58
C TYR A 48 -10.09 -14.76 -0.22
N ASN A 49 -11.07 -15.05 -1.07
CA ASN A 49 -11.98 -16.17 -0.87
C ASN A 49 -11.25 -17.51 -1.01
N ARG A 50 -10.25 -17.61 -1.89
CA ARG A 50 -9.44 -18.82 -2.09
C ARG A 50 -8.33 -18.98 -1.05
N LEU A 51 -7.74 -17.90 -0.59
CA LEU A 51 -6.52 -17.88 0.24
C LEU A 51 -6.58 -18.80 1.47
N PRO A 52 -7.67 -18.87 2.27
CA PRO A 52 -7.73 -19.75 3.44
C PRO A 52 -7.74 -21.25 3.12
N THR A 53 -8.14 -21.63 1.90
CA THR A 53 -8.27 -23.02 1.46
C THR A 53 -7.12 -23.51 0.61
N MET A 54 -6.16 -22.64 0.27
CA MET A 54 -4.99 -23.00 -0.51
C MET A 54 -4.09 -23.98 0.26
N LYS A 55 -3.81 -25.13 -0.32
CA LYS A 55 -2.94 -26.16 0.27
C LYS A 55 -1.49 -25.71 0.32
N VAL A 56 -1.04 -25.02 -0.72
CA VAL A 56 0.28 -24.40 -0.82
C VAL A 56 0.10 -22.90 -0.61
N SER A 57 0.83 -22.35 0.35
CA SER A 57 0.78 -20.89 0.59
C SER A 57 1.29 -20.17 -0.65
N PRO A 58 0.52 -19.19 -1.18
CA PRO A 58 1.00 -18.36 -2.27
C PRO A 58 2.22 -17.54 -1.82
N THR A 59 3.04 -17.16 -2.78
CA THR A 59 4.18 -16.27 -2.57
C THR A 59 4.07 -15.05 -3.45
N THR A 60 4.81 -14.02 -3.13
CA THR A 60 4.86 -12.79 -3.93
C THR A 60 6.19 -12.68 -4.64
N ALA A 61 6.17 -12.20 -5.87
CA ALA A 61 7.35 -11.83 -6.62
C ALA A 61 7.22 -10.37 -7.07
N THR A 62 8.34 -9.68 -7.18
CA THR A 62 8.37 -8.35 -7.77
C THR A 62 8.26 -8.45 -9.28
N SER A 63 7.62 -7.46 -9.90
CA SER A 63 7.67 -7.29 -11.33
C SER A 63 9.12 -7.15 -11.80
N SER A 64 9.43 -7.71 -12.96
CA SER A 64 10.79 -7.64 -13.51
C SER A 64 11.19 -6.19 -13.82
N SER A 65 12.49 -5.90 -13.83
CA SER A 65 13.00 -4.61 -14.30
C SER A 65 12.56 -4.30 -15.75
N GLY A 66 12.38 -5.34 -16.59
CA GLY A 66 11.87 -5.19 -17.95
C GLY A 66 10.46 -4.57 -18.00
N MET A 67 9.54 -4.96 -17.10
CA MET A 67 8.21 -4.36 -17.06
C MET A 67 8.25 -2.86 -16.70
N TYR A 68 9.16 -2.46 -15.82
CA TYR A 68 9.38 -1.04 -15.50
C TYR A 68 10.01 -0.31 -16.68
N GLN A 69 10.98 -0.91 -17.34
CA GLN A 69 11.64 -0.33 -18.51
C GLN A 69 10.64 -0.08 -19.63
N GLU A 70 9.81 -1.06 -19.98
CA GLU A 70 8.75 -0.90 -20.98
C GLU A 70 7.74 0.21 -20.60
N MET A 71 7.42 0.34 -19.30
CA MET A 71 6.55 1.41 -18.84
C MET A 71 7.21 2.79 -19.03
N TYR A 72 8.49 2.92 -18.68
CA TYR A 72 9.21 4.18 -18.83
C TYR A 72 9.37 4.56 -20.31
N GLU A 73 9.71 3.61 -21.17
CA GLU A 73 9.82 3.81 -22.63
C GLU A 73 8.49 4.34 -23.19
N LYS A 74 7.37 3.68 -22.90
CA LYS A 74 6.03 4.12 -23.31
C LYS A 74 5.67 5.52 -22.85
N LEU A 75 6.08 5.91 -21.64
CA LEU A 75 5.82 7.25 -21.13
C LEU A 75 6.66 8.31 -21.83
N PHE A 76 7.93 8.02 -22.14
CA PHE A 76 8.77 8.91 -22.94
C PHE A 76 8.26 9.05 -24.37
N GLU A 77 7.78 7.97 -25.00
CA GLU A 77 7.12 8.03 -26.32
C GLU A 77 5.87 8.91 -26.32
N LYS A 78 5.15 8.97 -25.19
CA LYS A 78 4.00 9.88 -24.99
C LYS A 78 4.38 11.31 -24.62
N GLY A 79 5.68 11.65 -24.61
CA GLY A 79 6.17 13.01 -24.39
C GLY A 79 6.47 13.35 -22.92
N ALA A 80 6.64 12.37 -22.04
CA ALA A 80 7.19 12.64 -20.71
C ALA A 80 8.65 13.16 -20.86
N GLU A 81 9.02 14.13 -20.05
CA GLU A 81 10.39 14.65 -19.96
C GLU A 81 11.10 14.07 -18.75
N THR A 82 10.32 13.86 -17.68
CA THR A 82 10.77 13.28 -16.41
C THR A 82 9.73 12.31 -15.90
N ILE A 83 10.19 11.21 -15.29
CA ILE A 83 9.32 10.24 -14.60
C ILE A 83 9.69 10.21 -13.12
N LEU A 84 8.68 10.34 -12.26
CA LEU A 84 8.77 10.03 -10.84
C LEU A 84 8.14 8.64 -10.61
N SER A 85 8.95 7.67 -10.18
CA SER A 85 8.56 6.29 -9.94
C SER A 85 8.60 6.02 -8.45
N ILE A 86 7.41 5.99 -7.80
CA ILE A 86 7.26 5.98 -6.34
C ILE A 86 6.79 4.60 -5.90
N HIS A 87 7.56 3.95 -5.02
CA HIS A 87 7.39 2.53 -4.70
C HIS A 87 7.42 2.22 -3.22
N ALA A 88 6.96 1.00 -2.90
CA ALA A 88 7.06 0.43 -1.57
C ALA A 88 8.50 0.42 -1.04
N PRO A 89 8.69 0.44 0.31
CA PRO A 89 10.00 0.53 0.93
C PRO A 89 10.96 -0.59 0.53
N ARG A 90 12.19 -0.23 0.20
CA ARG A 90 13.26 -1.17 -0.17
C ARG A 90 13.54 -2.24 0.88
N VAL A 91 13.26 -1.94 2.14
CA VAL A 91 13.46 -2.88 3.26
C VAL A 91 12.34 -3.92 3.37
N LEU A 92 11.18 -3.68 2.74
CA LEU A 92 10.03 -4.59 2.76
C LEU A 92 9.88 -5.40 1.47
N SER A 93 10.36 -4.87 0.34
CA SER A 93 10.15 -5.46 -0.99
C SER A 93 11.32 -5.17 -1.95
N GLY A 94 11.53 -6.07 -2.92
CA GLY A 94 12.44 -5.86 -4.04
C GLY A 94 11.95 -4.90 -5.11
N ILE A 95 10.72 -4.38 -5.02
CA ILE A 95 10.08 -3.50 -6.02
C ILE A 95 10.94 -2.29 -6.32
N PHE A 96 11.40 -1.57 -5.28
CA PHE A 96 12.28 -0.42 -5.44
C PHE A 96 13.56 -0.77 -6.22
N GLY A 97 14.16 -1.94 -5.95
CA GLY A 97 15.36 -2.42 -6.64
C GLY A 97 15.11 -2.70 -8.13
N ALA A 98 13.98 -3.33 -8.46
CA ALA A 98 13.61 -3.63 -9.86
C ALA A 98 13.37 -2.33 -10.66
N ALA A 99 12.62 -1.38 -10.07
CA ALA A 99 12.38 -0.07 -10.68
C ALA A 99 13.69 0.73 -10.86
N SER A 100 14.58 0.69 -9.83
CA SER A 100 15.89 1.37 -9.90
C SER A 100 16.80 0.79 -10.96
N ALA A 101 16.82 -0.55 -11.13
CA ALA A 101 17.59 -1.20 -12.17
C ALA A 101 17.11 -0.78 -13.57
N ALA A 102 15.78 -0.70 -13.78
CA ALA A 102 15.21 -0.20 -15.03
C ALA A 102 15.56 1.28 -15.29
N ALA A 103 15.55 2.10 -14.25
CA ALA A 103 15.81 3.54 -14.36
C ALA A 103 17.22 3.87 -14.85
N GLN A 104 18.21 2.98 -14.64
CA GLN A 104 19.60 3.20 -15.05
C GLN A 104 19.74 3.51 -16.55
N ALA A 105 18.90 2.92 -17.40
CA ALA A 105 18.92 3.16 -18.84
C ALA A 105 18.52 4.60 -19.24
N PHE A 106 17.87 5.36 -18.32
CA PHE A 106 17.29 6.66 -18.60
C PHE A 106 18.00 7.83 -17.88
N GLY A 107 19.00 7.51 -17.03
CA GLY A 107 19.73 8.50 -16.25
C GLY A 107 18.81 9.34 -15.36
N ASP A 108 19.07 10.64 -15.22
CA ASP A 108 18.34 11.54 -14.34
C ASP A 108 16.88 11.82 -14.76
N ARG A 109 16.48 11.32 -15.94
CA ARG A 109 15.09 11.47 -16.40
C ARG A 109 14.11 10.58 -15.67
N VAL A 110 14.56 9.52 -15.00
CA VAL A 110 13.73 8.65 -14.15
C VAL A 110 14.25 8.71 -12.72
N ARG A 111 13.42 9.21 -11.83
CA ARG A 111 13.73 9.26 -10.38
C ARG A 111 12.90 8.24 -9.64
N VAL A 112 13.56 7.23 -9.08
CA VAL A 112 12.92 6.19 -8.27
C VAL A 112 12.94 6.62 -6.80
N ILE A 113 11.77 6.61 -6.17
CA ILE A 113 11.57 7.13 -4.83
C ILE A 113 11.03 6.02 -3.92
N ASP A 114 11.69 5.83 -2.78
CA ASP A 114 11.20 4.99 -1.69
C ASP A 114 10.19 5.80 -0.88
N SER A 115 8.92 5.37 -0.91
CA SER A 115 7.83 6.08 -0.23
C SER A 115 7.88 5.99 1.29
N GLY A 116 8.63 5.04 1.86
CA GLY A 116 8.58 4.71 3.27
C GLY A 116 7.23 4.12 3.74
N GLN A 117 6.31 3.87 2.81
CA GLN A 117 4.93 3.47 3.08
C GLN A 117 4.45 2.36 2.13
N ILE A 118 3.31 1.75 2.44
CA ILE A 118 2.60 0.78 1.61
C ILE A 118 1.14 1.19 1.48
N THR A 119 0.39 0.48 0.65
CA THR A 119 -1.04 0.72 0.43
C THR A 119 -1.34 2.20 0.21
N LEU A 120 -2.45 2.73 0.63
CA LEU A 120 -2.79 4.15 0.44
C LEU A 120 -1.92 5.13 1.27
N GLY A 121 -1.05 4.66 2.17
CA GLY A 121 0.01 5.51 2.72
C GLY A 121 1.03 5.94 1.67
N MET A 122 1.36 5.05 0.72
CA MET A 122 2.09 5.37 -0.51
C MET A 122 1.15 6.00 -1.55
N GLY A 123 -0.05 5.46 -1.72
CA GLY A 123 -1.02 5.95 -2.69
C GLY A 123 -1.35 7.44 -2.53
N TYR A 124 -1.48 7.94 -1.31
CA TYR A 124 -1.71 9.37 -1.09
C TYR A 124 -0.52 10.26 -1.45
N GLN A 125 0.70 9.77 -1.31
CA GLN A 125 1.90 10.45 -1.80
C GLN A 125 1.84 10.56 -3.33
N VAL A 126 1.53 9.44 -4.00
CA VAL A 126 1.41 9.35 -5.46
C VAL A 126 0.29 10.26 -5.98
N LEU A 127 -0.90 10.22 -5.37
CA LEU A 127 -2.05 11.06 -5.75
C LEU A 127 -1.73 12.55 -5.61
N ALA A 128 -1.09 12.96 -4.51
CA ALA A 128 -0.76 14.36 -4.29
C ALA A 128 0.19 14.90 -5.35
N VAL A 129 1.26 14.15 -5.69
CA VAL A 129 2.23 14.60 -6.70
C VAL A 129 1.68 14.51 -8.12
N ALA A 130 0.83 13.51 -8.42
CA ALA A 130 0.19 13.39 -9.73
C ALA A 130 -0.73 14.57 -10.01
N GLN A 131 -1.49 15.00 -9.01
CA GLN A 131 -2.34 16.20 -9.12
C GLN A 131 -1.52 17.46 -9.46
N LEU A 132 -0.38 17.68 -8.79
CA LEU A 132 0.50 18.82 -9.09
C LEU A 132 1.18 18.69 -10.46
N ALA A 133 1.58 17.47 -10.86
CA ALA A 133 2.18 17.23 -12.16
C ALA A 133 1.23 17.58 -13.30
N LEU A 134 -0.07 17.25 -13.18
CA LEU A 134 -1.10 17.63 -14.14
C LEU A 134 -1.34 19.14 -14.21
N GLN A 135 -1.10 19.86 -13.12
CA GLN A 135 -1.19 21.32 -13.07
C GLN A 135 0.06 22.01 -13.64
N GLY A 136 1.07 21.23 -14.07
CA GLY A 136 2.31 21.78 -14.64
C GLY A 136 3.28 22.34 -13.60
N ALA A 137 3.17 21.91 -12.34
CA ALA A 137 4.10 22.36 -11.29
C ALA A 137 5.54 21.93 -11.57
N SER A 138 6.50 22.68 -11.06
CA SER A 138 7.93 22.35 -11.18
C SER A 138 8.27 21.06 -10.42
N LEU A 139 9.35 20.39 -10.85
CA LEU A 139 9.83 19.17 -10.19
C LEU A 139 10.15 19.43 -8.70
N ASP A 140 10.75 20.56 -8.36
CA ASP A 140 11.10 20.92 -6.98
C ASP A 140 9.85 21.10 -6.12
N THR A 141 8.79 21.72 -6.65
CA THR A 141 7.50 21.87 -5.97
C THR A 141 6.87 20.52 -5.69
N ILE A 142 6.90 19.62 -6.69
CA ILE A 142 6.36 18.26 -6.57
C ILE A 142 7.13 17.45 -5.51
N LEU A 143 8.46 17.52 -5.52
CA LEU A 143 9.30 16.81 -4.54
C LEU A 143 9.12 17.36 -3.12
N ALA A 144 8.95 18.67 -2.95
CA ALA A 144 8.66 19.28 -1.66
C ALA A 144 7.30 18.82 -1.09
N LEU A 145 6.27 18.74 -1.95
CA LEU A 145 4.96 18.20 -1.55
C LEU A 145 5.07 16.72 -1.17
N LEU A 146 5.78 15.92 -2.00
CA LEU A 146 5.99 14.50 -1.73
C LEU A 146 6.57 14.27 -0.34
N GLU A 147 7.63 15.00 0.01
CA GLU A 147 8.27 14.87 1.32
C GLU A 147 7.33 15.32 2.45
N SER A 148 6.58 16.40 2.27
CA SER A 148 5.58 16.86 3.23
C SER A 148 4.49 15.81 3.49
N VAL A 149 3.94 15.18 2.43
CA VAL A 149 2.92 14.13 2.57
C VAL A 149 3.53 12.88 3.21
N ARG A 150 4.73 12.48 2.81
CA ARG A 150 5.45 11.32 3.35
C ARG A 150 5.60 11.40 4.87
N GLN A 151 6.00 12.56 5.40
CA GLN A 151 6.18 12.77 6.85
C GLN A 151 4.88 12.64 7.64
N ARG A 152 3.74 12.98 7.03
CA ARG A 152 2.41 13.02 7.64
C ARG A 152 1.57 11.75 7.37
N ALA A 153 1.99 10.92 6.42
CA ALA A 153 1.29 9.68 6.09
C ALA A 153 1.44 8.64 7.20
N ARG A 154 0.35 7.96 7.55
CA ARG A 154 0.32 6.85 8.50
C ARG A 154 -0.53 5.70 7.95
N VAL A 155 -0.05 4.48 8.14
CA VAL A 155 -0.80 3.25 7.88
C VAL A 155 -0.80 2.44 9.15
N ILE A 156 -1.98 2.19 9.70
CA ILE A 156 -2.18 1.36 10.89
C ILE A 156 -3.21 0.29 10.56
N ALA A 157 -2.92 -0.94 10.93
CA ALA A 157 -3.81 -2.07 10.68
C ALA A 157 -3.85 -3.04 11.85
N MET A 158 -5.03 -3.61 12.08
CA MET A 158 -5.25 -4.80 12.86
C MET A 158 -5.24 -6.01 11.92
N LEU A 159 -4.36 -6.96 12.16
CA LEU A 159 -4.38 -8.24 11.45
C LEU A 159 -5.29 -9.23 12.17
N ASP A 160 -5.93 -10.11 11.41
CA ASP A 160 -6.78 -11.15 12.01
C ASP A 160 -5.96 -12.26 12.67
N THR A 161 -4.78 -12.52 12.16
CA THR A 161 -3.83 -13.52 12.64
C THR A 161 -2.40 -13.17 12.22
N LEU A 162 -1.39 -13.71 12.90
CA LEU A 162 0.01 -13.64 12.46
C LEU A 162 0.43 -14.79 11.54
N GLU A 163 -0.45 -15.74 11.28
CA GLU A 163 -0.14 -16.94 10.51
C GLU A 163 0.46 -16.62 9.14
N TYR A 164 -0.16 -15.72 8.38
CA TYR A 164 0.30 -15.34 7.04
C TYR A 164 1.62 -14.56 7.07
N VAL A 165 1.81 -13.70 8.05
CA VAL A 165 3.08 -12.99 8.28
C VAL A 165 4.20 -13.98 8.57
N GLN A 166 3.93 -15.01 9.38
CA GLN A 166 4.90 -16.07 9.70
C GLN A 166 5.23 -16.91 8.48
N ARG A 167 4.22 -17.38 7.75
CA ARG A 167 4.39 -18.20 6.53
C ARG A 167 5.21 -17.49 5.46
N SER A 168 5.00 -16.19 5.31
CA SER A 168 5.68 -15.38 4.29
C SER A 168 7.06 -14.85 4.72
N GLY A 169 7.49 -15.07 5.96
CA GLY A 169 8.81 -14.67 6.46
C GLY A 169 8.98 -13.17 6.76
N ARG A 170 7.91 -12.35 6.71
CA ARG A 170 7.94 -10.92 7.04
C ARG A 170 7.67 -10.65 8.52
N VAL A 171 8.16 -11.52 9.37
CA VAL A 171 7.86 -11.61 10.81
C VAL A 171 8.94 -10.98 11.71
N SER A 172 9.94 -10.29 11.16
CA SER A 172 11.08 -9.77 11.95
C SER A 172 10.64 -8.94 13.18
N TRP A 173 9.57 -8.15 13.05
CA TRP A 173 8.98 -7.34 14.12
C TRP A 173 8.20 -8.14 15.16
N ALA A 174 7.79 -9.38 14.84
CA ALA A 174 6.98 -10.25 15.71
C ALA A 174 7.78 -11.45 16.25
N ARG A 175 9.07 -11.62 15.93
CA ARG A 175 9.86 -12.83 16.27
C ARG A 175 9.85 -13.18 17.75
N ALA A 176 9.89 -12.20 18.64
CA ALA A 176 9.89 -12.42 20.09
C ALA A 176 8.57 -13.00 20.64
N ARG A 177 7.51 -13.04 19.82
CA ARG A 177 6.14 -13.43 20.20
C ARG A 177 5.64 -14.72 19.55
N ILE A 178 6.49 -15.35 18.71
CA ILE A 178 6.17 -16.60 18.02
C ILE A 178 6.10 -17.75 19.05
N GLY A 179 4.94 -18.29 19.26
CA GLY A 179 4.70 -19.42 20.20
C GLY A 179 3.53 -19.24 21.15
N THR A 180 3.10 -18.00 21.41
CA THR A 180 1.97 -17.71 22.34
C THR A 180 0.76 -17.05 21.66
N LEU A 181 0.75 -16.95 20.30
CA LEU A 181 -0.08 -16.01 19.54
C LEU A 181 -1.33 -16.63 18.89
N LEU A 182 -1.76 -17.82 19.30
CA LEU A 182 -3.07 -18.34 18.92
C LEU A 182 -4.19 -17.43 19.42
N HIS A 183 -5.00 -16.91 18.49
CA HIS A 183 -6.16 -16.04 18.75
C HIS A 183 -5.87 -14.58 19.14
N LEU A 184 -4.68 -14.04 18.86
CA LEU A 184 -4.42 -12.60 19.03
C LEU A 184 -4.65 -11.82 17.73
N LYS A 185 -5.15 -10.61 17.88
CA LYS A 185 -5.32 -9.62 16.81
C LYS A 185 -4.24 -8.54 16.99
N PRO A 186 -3.09 -8.64 16.31
CA PRO A 186 -2.00 -7.69 16.46
C PRO A 186 -2.29 -6.40 15.69
N PHE A 187 -1.77 -5.29 16.19
CA PHE A 187 -1.76 -4.00 15.54
C PHE A 187 -0.36 -3.67 15.05
N VAL A 188 -0.30 -3.17 13.84
CA VAL A 188 0.95 -2.74 13.20
C VAL A 188 0.81 -1.34 12.63
N GLU A 189 1.88 -0.58 12.70
CA GLU A 189 2.05 0.67 11.97
C GLU A 189 3.17 0.48 10.95
N VAL A 190 2.97 0.96 9.72
CA VAL A 190 4.06 1.13 8.76
C VAL A 190 4.47 2.60 8.76
N ARG A 191 5.73 2.85 9.09
CA ARG A 191 6.30 4.20 9.15
C ARG A 191 7.78 4.15 8.79
N ASP A 192 8.21 5.05 7.91
CA ASP A 192 9.61 5.14 7.44
C ASP A 192 10.19 3.80 6.98
N GLY A 193 9.36 2.99 6.30
CA GLY A 193 9.72 1.67 5.80
C GLY A 193 9.78 0.57 6.86
N GLN A 194 9.48 0.87 8.12
CA GLN A 194 9.49 -0.11 9.21
C GLN A 194 8.07 -0.54 9.58
N VAL A 195 7.94 -1.82 9.98
CA VAL A 195 6.71 -2.34 10.58
C VAL A 195 6.87 -2.32 12.09
N LEU A 196 6.10 -1.48 12.76
CA LEU A 196 6.12 -1.28 14.20
C LEU A 196 4.93 -1.99 14.84
N SER A 197 5.14 -2.71 15.94
CA SER A 197 4.05 -3.32 16.71
C SER A 197 3.43 -2.29 17.64
N LEU A 198 2.11 -2.11 17.56
CA LEU A 198 1.33 -1.22 18.41
C LEU A 198 0.54 -1.96 19.51
N GLY A 199 0.82 -3.25 19.72
CA GLY A 199 0.12 -4.08 20.69
C GLY A 199 -0.81 -5.09 20.05
N GLU A 200 -1.72 -5.66 20.84
CA GLU A 200 -2.60 -6.75 20.42
C GLU A 200 -3.89 -6.79 21.26
N THR A 201 -4.95 -7.37 20.70
CA THR A 201 -6.18 -7.68 21.41
C THR A 201 -6.57 -9.14 21.17
N ARG A 202 -7.52 -9.66 21.96
CA ARG A 202 -7.99 -11.04 21.81
C ARG A 202 -9.28 -11.17 21.00
N THR A 203 -10.04 -10.11 20.88
CA THR A 203 -11.34 -10.15 20.19
C THR A 203 -11.42 -9.09 19.12
N ARG A 204 -12.12 -9.40 18.02
CA ARG A 204 -12.32 -8.47 16.91
C ARG A 204 -13.00 -7.18 17.37
N ARG A 205 -14.04 -7.28 18.22
CA ARG A 205 -14.76 -6.10 18.75
C ARG A 205 -13.81 -5.13 19.47
N ARG A 206 -13.03 -5.63 20.44
CA ARG A 206 -12.04 -4.79 21.15
C ARG A 206 -10.96 -4.27 20.19
N GLY A 207 -10.63 -5.06 19.18
CA GLY A 207 -9.69 -4.65 18.15
C GLY A 207 -10.20 -3.45 17.35
N ILE A 208 -11.46 -3.46 16.92
CA ILE A 208 -12.08 -2.35 16.20
C ILE A 208 -12.16 -1.09 17.08
N GLU A 209 -12.52 -1.26 18.35
CA GLU A 209 -12.52 -0.17 19.34
C GLU A 209 -11.11 0.45 19.48
N HIS A 210 -10.09 -0.38 19.64
CA HIS A 210 -8.70 0.09 19.77
C HIS A 210 -8.17 0.74 18.47
N LEU A 211 -8.52 0.19 17.31
CA LEU A 211 -8.16 0.81 16.02
C LEU A 211 -8.74 2.22 15.90
N ARG A 212 -9.97 2.43 16.38
CA ARG A 212 -10.62 3.75 16.43
C ARG A 212 -9.88 4.72 17.37
N GLU A 213 -9.46 4.24 18.53
CA GLU A 213 -8.66 5.04 19.47
C GLU A 213 -7.32 5.47 18.85
N LEU A 214 -6.66 4.54 18.14
CA LEU A 214 -5.42 4.84 17.43
C LEU A 214 -5.62 5.92 16.35
N LEU A 215 -6.73 5.85 15.60
CA LEU A 215 -7.07 6.87 14.61
C LEU A 215 -7.31 8.24 15.26
N TYR A 216 -8.07 8.28 16.35
CA TYR A 216 -8.41 9.54 17.04
C TYR A 216 -7.19 10.23 17.65
N ARG A 217 -6.18 9.48 18.07
CA ARG A 217 -4.92 10.02 18.61
C ARG A 217 -4.08 10.76 17.57
N LEU A 218 -4.32 10.53 16.28
CA LEU A 218 -3.58 11.21 15.22
C LEU A 218 -4.01 12.68 15.03
N GLY A 219 -5.15 13.07 15.58
CA GLY A 219 -5.68 14.44 15.47
C GLY A 219 -6.37 14.71 14.13
N PRO A 220 -6.42 15.97 13.69
CA PRO A 220 -7.08 16.34 12.44
C PRO A 220 -6.42 15.71 11.22
N LEU A 221 -7.27 15.21 10.29
CA LEU A 221 -6.83 14.51 9.10
C LEU A 221 -7.04 15.36 7.83
N GLU A 222 -6.13 15.23 6.89
CA GLU A 222 -6.24 15.77 5.53
C GLU A 222 -6.86 14.73 4.57
N ARG A 223 -6.48 13.46 4.74
CA ARG A 223 -6.95 12.33 3.93
C ARG A 223 -7.22 11.14 4.84
N LEU A 224 -8.21 10.32 4.49
CA LEU A 224 -8.55 9.08 5.18
C LEU A 224 -8.97 8.00 4.19
N ALA A 225 -8.43 6.81 4.38
CA ALA A 225 -8.94 5.59 3.77
C ALA A 225 -9.07 4.50 4.82
N ILE A 226 -10.15 3.74 4.77
CA ILE A 226 -10.31 2.51 5.52
C ILE A 226 -9.85 1.37 4.62
N LEU A 227 -8.93 0.58 5.14
CA LEU A 227 -8.29 -0.53 4.45
C LEU A 227 -8.83 -1.85 5.00
N HIS A 228 -9.11 -2.80 4.12
CA HIS A 228 -9.53 -4.13 4.55
C HIS A 228 -8.95 -5.23 3.66
N THR A 229 -8.95 -6.45 4.16
CA THR A 229 -8.68 -7.67 3.41
C THR A 229 -9.92 -8.55 3.45
N ASN A 230 -10.79 -8.39 2.43
CA ASN A 230 -12.07 -9.09 2.31
C ASN A 230 -13.01 -8.92 3.53
N ALA A 231 -13.05 -7.72 4.11
CA ALA A 231 -13.88 -7.37 5.28
C ALA A 231 -14.57 -6.02 5.04
N GLU A 232 -15.25 -5.88 3.90
CA GLU A 232 -15.85 -4.61 3.45
C GLU A 232 -16.93 -4.11 4.41
N ASP A 233 -17.78 -4.99 4.90
CA ASP A 233 -18.87 -4.62 5.84
C ASP A 233 -18.28 -4.01 7.12
N ASP A 234 -17.25 -4.63 7.69
CA ASP A 234 -16.56 -4.08 8.86
C ASP A 234 -15.89 -2.74 8.57
N ALA A 235 -15.31 -2.59 7.38
CA ALA A 235 -14.66 -1.35 6.96
C ALA A 235 -15.68 -0.21 6.82
N ARG A 236 -16.82 -0.46 6.18
CA ARG A 236 -17.91 0.53 6.04
C ARG A 236 -18.55 0.86 7.39
N GLN A 237 -18.76 -0.16 8.24
CA GLN A 237 -19.27 0.05 9.59
C GLN A 237 -18.26 0.85 10.45
N PHE A 238 -16.96 0.56 10.31
CA PHE A 238 -15.93 1.33 11.00
C PHE A 238 -15.97 2.80 10.57
N LEU A 239 -15.99 3.09 9.26
CA LEU A 239 -16.06 4.45 8.75
C LEU A 239 -17.33 5.18 9.25
N SER A 240 -18.50 4.55 9.15
CA SER A 240 -19.78 5.17 9.58
C SER A 240 -19.87 5.41 11.08
N SER A 241 -19.07 4.69 11.88
CA SER A 241 -19.03 4.81 13.34
C SER A 241 -18.08 5.89 13.86
N LEU A 242 -17.33 6.55 12.98
CA LEU A 242 -16.41 7.62 13.36
C LEU A 242 -17.19 8.87 13.78
N THR A 243 -16.82 9.43 14.93
CA THR A 243 -17.42 10.66 15.49
C THR A 243 -16.50 11.87 15.35
N MET A 244 -15.29 11.68 14.81
CA MET A 244 -14.36 12.76 14.48
C MET A 244 -14.75 13.44 13.16
N ASP A 245 -14.18 14.62 12.90
CA ASP A 245 -14.28 15.27 11.60
C ASP A 245 -13.52 14.44 10.54
N VAL A 246 -14.30 13.79 9.67
CA VAL A 246 -13.77 12.94 8.59
C VAL A 246 -13.52 13.80 7.37
N PRO A 247 -12.31 13.74 6.74
CA PRO A 247 -12.06 14.46 5.50
C PRO A 247 -13.08 14.12 4.40
N PRO A 248 -13.33 15.03 3.45
CA PRO A 248 -14.20 14.72 2.32
C PRO A 248 -13.67 13.53 1.51
N ASP A 249 -14.61 12.77 0.92
CA ASP A 249 -14.32 11.62 0.05
C ASP A 249 -13.40 10.55 0.65
N PRO A 250 -13.72 10.03 1.86
CA PRO A 250 -12.93 8.97 2.45
C PRO A 250 -13.05 7.69 1.60
N LEU A 251 -11.91 7.02 1.37
CA LEU A 251 -11.88 5.80 0.58
C LEU A 251 -12.15 4.57 1.46
N VAL A 252 -12.76 3.53 0.88
CA VAL A 252 -12.81 2.17 1.45
C VAL A 252 -12.19 1.25 0.42
N VAL A 253 -11.10 0.58 0.78
CA VAL A 253 -10.28 -0.17 -0.19
C VAL A 253 -9.98 -1.58 0.32
N ASN A 254 -10.35 -2.57 -0.49
CA ASN A 254 -9.86 -3.94 -0.34
C ASN A 254 -8.41 -3.96 -0.85
N ILE A 255 -7.43 -4.13 0.03
CA ILE A 255 -6.02 -3.98 -0.33
C ILE A 255 -5.54 -5.06 -1.30
N THR A 256 -4.43 -4.79 -1.98
CA THR A 256 -3.81 -5.67 -2.97
C THR A 256 -3.56 -7.08 -2.45
N THR A 257 -3.70 -8.06 -3.32
CA THR A 257 -3.43 -9.47 -3.04
C THR A 257 -1.97 -9.70 -2.64
N VAL A 258 -1.05 -8.85 -3.10
CA VAL A 258 0.38 -8.88 -2.72
C VAL A 258 0.55 -8.63 -1.23
N ILE A 259 -0.04 -7.56 -0.69
CA ILE A 259 -0.01 -7.29 0.76
C ILE A 259 -0.83 -8.35 1.50
N GLY A 260 -1.98 -8.74 0.95
CA GLY A 260 -2.86 -9.76 1.50
C GLY A 260 -2.22 -11.13 1.67
N THR A 261 -1.31 -11.52 0.77
CA THR A 261 -0.50 -12.75 0.91
C THR A 261 0.27 -12.78 2.23
N HIS A 262 0.70 -11.61 2.72
CA HIS A 262 1.47 -11.49 3.96
C HIS A 262 0.59 -11.22 5.19
N THR A 263 -0.57 -10.60 5.03
CA THR A 263 -1.42 -10.17 6.14
C THR A 263 -2.62 -11.09 6.38
N GLY A 264 -3.02 -11.85 5.36
CA GLY A 264 -4.20 -12.72 5.39
C GLY A 264 -5.51 -11.96 5.24
N PRO A 265 -6.63 -12.69 5.18
CA PRO A 265 -7.97 -12.11 5.10
C PRO A 265 -8.44 -11.53 6.46
N ASN A 266 -9.57 -10.83 6.44
CA ASN A 266 -10.23 -10.23 7.60
C ASN A 266 -9.40 -9.15 8.34
N GLY A 267 -8.33 -8.63 7.74
CA GLY A 267 -7.63 -7.47 8.26
C GLY A 267 -8.49 -6.21 8.15
N LEU A 268 -8.30 -5.27 9.07
CA LEU A 268 -8.94 -3.95 9.07
C LEU A 268 -7.91 -2.91 9.49
N GLY A 269 -7.87 -1.80 8.79
CA GLY A 269 -6.90 -0.74 9.05
C GLY A 269 -7.31 0.59 8.45
N PHE A 270 -6.41 1.53 8.51
CA PHE A 270 -6.58 2.81 7.83
C PHE A 270 -5.24 3.33 7.30
N ALA A 271 -5.33 4.09 6.22
CA ALA A 271 -4.28 4.97 5.75
C ALA A 271 -4.75 6.42 5.86
N THR A 272 -3.89 7.31 6.31
CA THR A 272 -4.23 8.71 6.48
C THR A 272 -3.05 9.63 6.22
N VAL A 273 -3.37 10.88 5.88
CA VAL A 273 -2.42 12.01 5.92
C VAL A 273 -2.91 12.94 7.02
N ILE A 274 -2.07 13.18 8.02
CA ILE A 274 -2.37 14.10 9.13
C ILE A 274 -2.33 15.53 8.59
N ARG A 275 -3.25 16.38 9.03
CA ARG A 275 -3.24 17.80 8.62
C ARG A 275 -1.97 18.50 9.14
N ALA A 276 -1.38 19.35 8.29
CA ALA A 276 -0.19 20.13 8.64
C ALA A 276 -0.48 21.17 9.75
#